data_665689cfd2146492e2dc5c5fb354ac3a
#
_entry.id   665689cfd2146492e2dc5c5fb354ac3a
#
_cell.length_a   1.000
_cell.length_b   1.000
_cell.length_c   1.000
_cell.angle_alpha   90.00
_cell.angle_beta   90.00
_cell.angle_gamma   90.00
#
_symmetry.space_group_name_H-M   'P 1'
#
loop_
_entity.id
_entity.type
_entity.pdbx_description
1 polymer ?
#
loop_
_entity_poly.entity_id
_entity_poly.type
_entity_poly.pdbx_seq_one_letter_code
_entity_poly.pdbx_strand_id
1 'polypeptide(L)'
;MQTVKLTSRREVAPAVYELLFTRPEGRIGLAADGDEPVFRAYSIAGSPKAEGLRFLVKSVEGGALSPRLCALNPGDEVLLDGEAQGNLLPARIPGGDTVWMLATGSGLAPFIAMTGDEGTLGAWKKHILVIGARTREEVDRLAAYAESEARIPLTILTAASREAGELTGRIPALIESGALEAKAGAAFTPESARLLLCGNPDFIRETRTLMKARDIVSPRLGKPGQLLVESLW
;
A
#
# COMPACT_ATOMS: atom_id res chain seq x y z
N MET A 1 -20.45 12.66 -8.44
CA MET A 1 -19.13 13.04 -8.98
C MET A 1 -18.77 14.41 -8.47
N GLN A 2 -17.54 14.62 -8.05
CA GLN A 2 -17.03 15.91 -7.58
C GLN A 2 -15.75 16.24 -8.32
N THR A 3 -15.47 17.51 -8.55
CA THR A 3 -14.22 17.97 -9.15
C THR A 3 -13.24 18.32 -8.04
N VAL A 4 -12.00 17.85 -8.15
CA VAL A 4 -10.90 18.19 -7.26
C VAL A 4 -9.72 18.67 -8.06
N LYS A 5 -8.93 19.57 -7.47
CA LYS A 5 -7.73 20.16 -8.08
C LYS A 5 -6.47 19.50 -7.57
N LEU A 6 -5.55 19.17 -8.47
CA LEU A 6 -4.21 18.78 -8.11
C LEU A 6 -3.50 19.99 -7.49
N THR A 7 -2.98 19.83 -6.28
CA THR A 7 -2.23 20.86 -5.55
C THR A 7 -0.74 20.62 -5.58
N SER A 8 -0.32 19.34 -5.65
CA SER A 8 1.09 18.96 -5.72
C SER A 8 1.28 17.64 -6.46
N ARG A 9 2.37 17.54 -7.22
CA ARG A 9 2.86 16.31 -7.84
C ARG A 9 4.33 16.14 -7.55
N ARG A 10 4.73 14.98 -7.04
CA ARG A 10 6.13 14.64 -6.74
C ARG A 10 6.42 13.20 -7.16
N GLU A 11 7.50 12.97 -7.89
CA GLU A 11 8.00 11.62 -8.13
C GLU A 11 8.73 11.11 -6.89
N VAL A 12 8.23 10.05 -6.28
CA VAL A 12 8.77 9.45 -5.05
C VAL A 12 9.66 8.24 -5.34
N ALA A 13 9.42 7.55 -6.46
CA ALA A 13 10.26 6.47 -6.99
C ALA A 13 10.08 6.39 -8.51
N PRO A 14 10.91 5.65 -9.27
CA PRO A 14 10.78 5.53 -10.72
C PRO A 14 9.36 5.21 -11.17
N ALA A 15 8.76 6.13 -11.92
CA ALA A 15 7.37 6.09 -12.40
C ALA A 15 6.29 5.97 -11.30
N VAL A 16 6.62 6.24 -10.03
CA VAL A 16 5.66 6.30 -8.91
C VAL A 16 5.56 7.73 -8.42
N TYR A 17 4.36 8.30 -8.52
CA TYR A 17 4.08 9.69 -8.18
C TYR A 17 3.17 9.80 -6.97
N GLU A 18 3.53 10.70 -6.05
CA GLU A 18 2.61 11.23 -5.06
C GLU A 18 1.80 12.33 -5.71
N LEU A 19 0.48 12.21 -5.66
CA LEU A 19 -0.47 13.22 -6.13
C LEU A 19 -1.30 13.69 -4.94
N LEU A 20 -1.28 14.99 -4.67
CA LEU A 20 -2.07 15.63 -3.63
C LEU A 20 -3.17 16.47 -4.26
N PHE A 21 -4.41 16.23 -3.88
CA PHE A 21 -5.58 16.95 -4.35
C PHE A 21 -6.27 17.70 -3.22
N THR A 22 -7.05 18.72 -3.56
CA THR A 22 -7.98 19.35 -2.63
C THR A 22 -8.92 18.32 -2.05
N ARG A 23 -9.31 18.48 -0.79
CA ARG A 23 -10.24 17.57 -0.12
C ARG A 23 -11.66 18.08 -0.29
N PRO A 24 -12.55 17.35 -0.99
CA PRO A 24 -13.97 17.68 -1.01
C PRO A 24 -14.64 17.26 0.31
N GLU A 25 -15.78 17.85 0.61
CA GLU A 25 -16.67 17.30 1.62
C GLU A 25 -17.35 16.06 1.03
N GLY A 26 -16.95 14.84 1.48
CA GLY A 26 -17.52 13.57 1.01
C GLY A 26 -16.49 12.52 0.59
N ARG A 27 -16.92 11.48 -0.13
CA ARG A 27 -16.23 10.20 -0.40
C ARG A 27 -15.63 10.15 -1.83
N ILE A 28 -14.66 9.27 -2.11
CA ILE A 28 -13.69 9.47 -3.20
C ILE A 28 -13.44 8.28 -4.11
N GLY A 29 -13.38 8.55 -5.43
CA GLY A 29 -12.73 7.81 -6.51
C GLY A 29 -12.24 8.79 -7.60
N LEU A 30 -11.30 8.47 -8.48
CA LEU A 30 -10.67 9.39 -9.46
C LEU A 30 -11.05 9.09 -10.91
N ALA A 31 -11.36 10.16 -11.69
CA ALA A 31 -11.53 10.08 -13.13
C ALA A 31 -10.74 11.18 -13.86
N ALA A 32 -10.31 10.93 -15.09
CA ALA A 32 -9.66 11.89 -15.96
C ALA A 32 -10.62 12.34 -17.08
N ASP A 33 -10.49 13.61 -17.49
CA ASP A 33 -11.31 14.23 -18.51
C ASP A 33 -11.10 13.62 -19.92
N GLY A 34 -12.19 13.46 -20.66
CA GLY A 34 -12.24 12.89 -22.01
C GLY A 34 -13.70 12.57 -22.40
N ASP A 35 -13.94 12.05 -23.62
CA ASP A 35 -15.28 11.76 -24.13
C ASP A 35 -16.07 10.76 -23.28
N GLU A 36 -15.35 9.82 -22.62
CA GLU A 36 -15.89 8.97 -21.56
C GLU A 36 -14.92 8.92 -20.37
N PRO A 37 -15.35 9.29 -19.15
CA PRO A 37 -14.49 9.28 -17.97
C PRO A 37 -14.09 7.84 -17.58
N VAL A 38 -12.79 7.62 -17.42
CA VAL A 38 -12.24 6.33 -17.00
C VAL A 38 -11.97 6.36 -15.51
N PHE A 39 -12.70 5.54 -14.75
CA PHE A 39 -12.54 5.41 -13.31
C PHE A 39 -11.66 4.21 -12.94
N ARG A 40 -10.79 4.39 -11.95
CA ARG A 40 -10.02 3.34 -11.29
C ARG A 40 -9.95 3.62 -9.79
N ALA A 41 -9.97 2.57 -9.00
CA ALA A 41 -9.75 2.69 -7.57
C ALA A 41 -8.26 2.94 -7.28
N TYR A 42 -7.98 3.88 -6.37
CA TYR A 42 -6.65 4.16 -5.85
C TYR A 42 -6.70 4.20 -4.33
N SER A 43 -5.75 3.52 -3.69
CA SER A 43 -5.64 3.56 -2.23
C SER A 43 -5.15 4.92 -1.75
N ILE A 44 -5.81 5.46 -0.72
CA ILE A 44 -5.43 6.73 -0.10
C ILE A 44 -4.11 6.55 0.64
N ALA A 45 -3.15 7.45 0.40
CA ALA A 45 -1.83 7.48 1.05
C ALA A 45 -1.72 8.54 2.15
N GLY A 46 -2.73 9.37 2.34
CA GLY A 46 -2.75 10.43 3.35
C GLY A 46 -3.47 10.02 4.64
N SER A 47 -3.03 10.57 5.76
CA SER A 47 -3.75 10.45 7.03
C SER A 47 -5.19 10.98 6.89
N PRO A 48 -6.18 10.39 7.60
CA PRO A 48 -7.54 10.92 7.66
C PRO A 48 -7.62 12.38 8.14
N LYS A 49 -6.61 12.84 8.86
CA LYS A 49 -6.50 14.21 9.39
C LYS A 49 -5.80 15.19 8.45
N ALA A 50 -5.31 14.72 7.28
CA ALA A 50 -4.65 15.59 6.31
C ALA A 50 -5.65 16.53 5.63
N GLU A 51 -5.19 17.75 5.29
CA GLU A 51 -6.03 18.74 4.59
C GLU A 51 -6.40 18.33 3.17
N GLY A 52 -5.58 17.50 2.52
CA GLY A 52 -5.76 17.04 1.15
C GLY A 52 -5.89 15.51 1.05
N LEU A 53 -6.22 15.07 -0.16
CA LEU A 53 -6.25 13.67 -0.53
C LEU A 53 -4.96 13.31 -1.24
N ARG A 54 -4.22 12.41 -0.65
CA ARG A 54 -2.94 11.95 -1.18
C ARG A 54 -3.09 10.56 -1.77
N PHE A 55 -2.53 10.36 -2.96
CA PHE A 55 -2.46 9.07 -3.63
C PHE A 55 -1.04 8.77 -4.08
N LEU A 56 -0.67 7.49 -4.11
CA LEU A 56 0.51 7.00 -4.82
C LEU A 56 0.06 6.34 -6.13
N VAL A 57 0.45 6.91 -7.25
CA VAL A 57 0.07 6.44 -8.57
C VAL A 57 1.32 5.98 -9.31
N LYS A 58 1.33 4.70 -9.73
CA LYS A 58 2.35 4.20 -10.65
C LYS A 58 1.92 4.46 -12.07
N SER A 59 2.74 5.18 -12.83
CA SER A 59 2.53 5.35 -14.27
C SER A 59 2.77 4.00 -14.96
N VAL A 60 1.74 3.47 -15.62
CA VAL A 60 1.81 2.20 -16.35
C VAL A 60 1.76 2.53 -17.84
N GLU A 61 2.80 2.15 -18.57
CA GLU A 61 2.87 2.35 -20.02
C GLU A 61 1.66 1.69 -20.70
N GLY A 62 0.99 2.41 -21.60
CA GLY A 62 -0.26 1.96 -22.26
C GLY A 62 -1.49 1.93 -21.34
N GLY A 63 -1.38 2.29 -20.07
CA GLY A 63 -2.51 2.39 -19.15
C GLY A 63 -3.47 3.53 -19.53
N ALA A 64 -4.78 3.27 -19.44
CA ALA A 64 -5.79 4.26 -19.85
C ALA A 64 -5.84 5.51 -18.97
N LEU A 65 -5.49 5.43 -17.68
CA LEU A 65 -5.65 6.52 -16.71
C LEU A 65 -4.32 6.94 -16.04
N SER A 66 -3.52 5.99 -15.53
CA SER A 66 -2.36 6.34 -14.70
C SER A 66 -1.31 7.21 -15.40
N PRO A 67 -0.99 7.07 -16.71
CA PRO A 67 -0.08 7.99 -17.38
C PRO A 67 -0.63 9.42 -17.43
N ARG A 68 -1.93 9.57 -17.64
CA ARG A 68 -2.62 10.89 -17.68
C ARG A 68 -2.59 11.56 -16.32
N LEU A 69 -2.90 10.82 -15.24
CA LEU A 69 -2.82 11.32 -13.86
C LEU A 69 -1.39 11.77 -13.50
N CYS A 70 -0.40 10.99 -13.89
CA CYS A 70 1.01 11.31 -13.61
C CYS A 70 1.55 12.48 -14.46
N ALA A 71 0.87 12.85 -15.54
CA ALA A 71 1.20 13.99 -16.38
C ALA A 71 0.55 15.32 -15.97
N LEU A 72 -0.40 15.29 -15.03
CA LEU A 72 -1.11 16.49 -14.55
C LEU A 72 -0.15 17.52 -13.92
N ASN A 73 -0.52 18.78 -14.02
CA ASN A 73 0.17 19.89 -13.37
C ASN A 73 -0.67 20.43 -12.19
N PRO A 74 -0.03 21.05 -11.20
CA PRO A 74 -0.77 21.75 -10.15
C PRO A 74 -1.77 22.75 -10.75
N GLY A 75 -3.02 22.69 -10.31
CA GLY A 75 -4.14 23.46 -10.84
C GLY A 75 -5.07 22.67 -11.76
N ASP A 76 -4.59 21.56 -12.36
CA ASP A 76 -5.43 20.69 -13.18
C ASP A 76 -6.53 20.01 -12.34
N GLU A 77 -7.66 19.76 -12.96
CA GLU A 77 -8.84 19.19 -12.33
C GLU A 77 -9.05 17.75 -12.75
N VAL A 78 -9.54 16.94 -11.81
CA VAL A 78 -9.99 15.56 -12.05
C VAL A 78 -11.34 15.32 -11.40
N LEU A 79 -12.07 14.35 -11.94
CA LEU A 79 -13.33 13.90 -11.34
C LEU A 79 -13.08 12.88 -10.26
N LEU A 80 -13.79 13.02 -9.16
CA LEU A 80 -13.86 12.04 -8.08
C LEU A 80 -15.24 11.39 -8.07
N ASP A 81 -15.27 10.08 -7.95
CA ASP A 81 -16.51 9.32 -7.87
C ASP A 81 -16.49 8.34 -6.68
N GLY A 82 -17.68 8.19 -6.11
CA GLY A 82 -17.97 7.14 -5.17
C GLY A 82 -17.63 7.40 -3.71
N GLU A 83 -17.92 6.38 -2.95
CA GLU A 83 -17.63 6.28 -1.52
C GLU A 83 -16.25 5.64 -1.33
N ALA A 84 -15.52 6.08 -0.31
CA ALA A 84 -14.30 5.38 0.09
C ALA A 84 -14.63 3.92 0.38
N GLN A 85 -14.01 3.02 -0.37
CA GLN A 85 -14.18 1.57 -0.24
C GLN A 85 -12.83 0.95 0.11
N GLY A 86 -12.85 -0.22 0.72
CA GLY A 86 -11.63 -0.95 1.03
C GLY A 86 -11.81 -1.93 2.17
N ASN A 87 -10.90 -2.89 2.23
CA ASN A 87 -10.94 -3.97 3.21
C ASN A 87 -9.73 -3.96 4.16
N LEU A 88 -8.73 -3.10 3.95
CA LEU A 88 -7.55 -2.99 4.80
C LEU A 88 -7.86 -2.18 6.09
N LEU A 89 -8.78 -2.70 6.90
CA LEU A 89 -9.16 -2.11 8.18
C LEU A 89 -8.51 -2.91 9.33
N PRO A 90 -7.43 -2.41 9.96
CA PRO A 90 -6.68 -3.10 11.01
C PRO A 90 -7.54 -3.67 12.12
N ALA A 91 -8.61 -2.98 12.52
CA ALA A 91 -9.55 -3.42 13.55
C ALA A 91 -10.26 -4.77 13.24
N ARG A 92 -10.24 -5.23 11.98
CA ARG A 92 -10.82 -6.53 11.57
C ARG A 92 -9.94 -7.73 11.88
N ILE A 93 -8.68 -7.53 12.25
CA ILE A 93 -7.70 -8.58 12.58
C ILE A 93 -7.08 -8.34 13.96
N PRO A 94 -7.88 -8.37 15.04
CA PRO A 94 -7.40 -8.06 16.39
C PRO A 94 -6.38 -9.10 16.89
N GLY A 95 -5.67 -8.75 17.95
CA GLY A 95 -4.68 -9.60 18.63
C GLY A 95 -3.34 -9.67 17.89
N GLY A 96 -2.48 -10.59 18.32
CA GLY A 96 -1.08 -10.67 17.89
C GLY A 96 -0.22 -9.56 18.47
N ASP A 97 1.09 -9.68 18.28
CA ASP A 97 2.09 -8.72 18.75
C ASP A 97 2.74 -7.93 17.61
N THR A 98 2.71 -8.47 16.42
CA THR A 98 3.41 -7.95 15.24
C THR A 98 2.45 -7.74 14.08
N VAL A 99 2.44 -6.53 13.53
CA VAL A 99 1.78 -6.27 12.25
C VAL A 99 2.80 -6.24 11.13
N TRP A 100 2.52 -7.02 10.08
CA TRP A 100 3.28 -7.07 8.85
C TRP A 100 2.50 -6.36 7.74
N MET A 101 3.09 -5.37 7.16
CA MET A 101 2.58 -4.63 6.01
C MET A 101 3.43 -4.99 4.81
N LEU A 102 2.89 -5.77 3.88
CA LEU A 102 3.62 -6.24 2.70
C LEU A 102 3.10 -5.50 1.47
N ALA A 103 3.96 -4.70 0.84
CA ALA A 103 3.65 -3.85 -0.29
C ALA A 103 4.41 -4.23 -1.55
N THR A 104 3.79 -4.05 -2.73
CA THR A 104 4.52 -4.00 -3.99
C THR A 104 4.19 -2.72 -4.75
N GLY A 105 5.23 -1.95 -5.12
CA GLY A 105 5.09 -0.69 -5.86
C GLY A 105 4.15 0.30 -5.15
N SER A 106 3.16 0.85 -5.88
CA SER A 106 2.18 1.80 -5.32
C SER A 106 1.23 1.19 -4.28
N GLY A 107 1.23 -0.13 -4.08
CA GLY A 107 0.57 -0.79 -2.94
C GLY A 107 1.12 -0.35 -1.57
N LEU A 108 2.17 0.45 -1.55
CA LEU A 108 2.64 1.14 -0.37
C LEU A 108 1.63 2.18 0.17
N ALA A 109 0.76 2.73 -0.68
CA ALA A 109 -0.14 3.84 -0.36
C ALA A 109 -0.93 3.68 0.95
N PRO A 110 -1.70 2.60 1.18
CA PRO A 110 -2.49 2.46 2.41
C PRO A 110 -1.59 2.35 3.66
N PHE A 111 -0.37 1.86 3.52
CA PHE A 111 0.56 1.74 4.65
C PHE A 111 1.17 3.08 5.02
N ILE A 112 1.39 3.98 4.07
CA ILE A 112 1.73 5.39 4.37
C ILE A 112 0.62 6.05 5.19
N ALA A 113 -0.64 5.86 4.79
CA ALA A 113 -1.77 6.40 5.55
C ALA A 113 -1.83 5.85 6.97
N MET A 114 -1.61 4.55 7.16
CA MET A 114 -1.66 3.87 8.45
C MET A 114 -0.50 4.24 9.38
N THR A 115 0.73 4.30 8.85
CA THR A 115 1.94 4.63 9.63
C THR A 115 2.06 6.12 9.90
N GLY A 116 1.41 6.95 9.10
CA GLY A 116 1.29 8.40 9.29
C GLY A 116 0.25 8.82 10.35
N ASP A 117 -0.47 7.88 10.98
CA ASP A 117 -1.42 8.12 12.06
C ASP A 117 -1.13 7.20 13.24
N GLU A 118 -0.71 7.78 14.38
CA GLU A 118 -0.25 7.04 15.56
C GLU A 118 -1.31 6.09 16.15
N GLY A 119 -2.59 6.39 15.97
CA GLY A 119 -3.69 5.58 16.51
C GLY A 119 -4.02 4.33 15.70
N THR A 120 -3.71 4.30 14.40
CA THR A 120 -4.21 3.26 13.51
C THR A 120 -3.60 1.88 13.77
N LEU A 121 -2.31 1.84 14.08
CA LEU A 121 -1.56 0.59 14.33
C LEU A 121 -1.16 0.37 15.79
N GLY A 122 -1.66 1.21 16.71
CA GLY A 122 -1.26 1.22 18.11
C GLY A 122 -1.58 -0.06 18.92
N ALA A 123 -2.35 -0.99 18.35
CA ALA A 123 -2.65 -2.26 18.98
C ALA A 123 -1.46 -3.26 18.96
N TRP A 124 -0.46 -3.04 18.10
CA TRP A 124 0.69 -3.91 17.94
C TRP A 124 1.98 -3.29 18.49
N LYS A 125 2.84 -4.14 19.02
CA LYS A 125 4.14 -3.73 19.59
C LYS A 125 5.22 -3.58 18.53
N LYS A 126 5.13 -4.38 17.45
CA LYS A 126 6.12 -4.40 16.37
C LYS A 126 5.44 -4.15 15.02
N HIS A 127 5.96 -3.18 14.28
CA HIS A 127 5.48 -2.79 12.98
C HIS A 127 6.56 -3.08 11.94
N ILE A 128 6.27 -3.96 10.98
CA ILE A 128 7.19 -4.36 9.93
C ILE A 128 6.56 -4.00 8.58
N LEU A 129 7.23 -3.15 7.82
CA LEU A 129 6.87 -2.80 6.45
C LEU A 129 7.86 -3.45 5.49
N VAL A 130 7.37 -4.28 4.59
CA VAL A 130 8.17 -4.91 3.54
C VAL A 130 7.77 -4.30 2.20
N ILE A 131 8.75 -3.75 1.49
CA ILE A 131 8.54 -3.08 0.21
C ILE A 131 9.22 -3.91 -0.88
N GLY A 132 8.43 -4.44 -1.81
CA GLY A 132 8.92 -5.18 -2.97
C GLY A 132 8.79 -4.37 -4.26
N ALA A 133 9.85 -4.36 -5.08
CA ALA A 133 9.80 -3.82 -6.43
C ALA A 133 10.77 -4.58 -7.36
N ARG A 134 10.96 -4.08 -8.59
CA ARG A 134 11.83 -4.73 -9.57
C ARG A 134 13.29 -4.40 -9.35
N THR A 135 13.59 -3.14 -9.09
CA THR A 135 14.95 -2.60 -8.99
C THR A 135 15.26 -2.14 -7.58
N ARG A 136 16.56 -2.07 -7.27
CA ARG A 136 17.05 -1.56 -6.01
C ARG A 136 16.70 -0.07 -5.83
N GLU A 137 16.88 0.72 -6.87
CA GLU A 137 16.54 2.15 -6.82
C GLU A 137 15.07 2.36 -6.45
N GLU A 138 14.14 1.59 -7.06
CA GLU A 138 12.72 1.72 -6.76
C GLU A 138 12.42 1.41 -5.28
N VAL A 139 12.94 0.31 -4.73
CA VAL A 139 12.68 -0.04 -3.32
C VAL A 139 13.34 0.91 -2.35
N ASP A 140 14.57 1.37 -2.61
CA ASP A 140 15.29 2.28 -1.72
C ASP A 140 14.58 3.66 -1.65
N ARG A 141 14.10 4.18 -2.77
CA ARG A 141 13.33 5.43 -2.80
C ARG A 141 11.96 5.31 -2.13
N LEU A 142 11.26 4.20 -2.33
CA LEU A 142 9.99 3.94 -1.65
C LEU A 142 10.19 3.76 -0.13
N ALA A 143 11.28 3.13 0.30
CA ALA A 143 11.61 3.00 1.71
C ALA A 143 11.91 4.35 2.35
N ALA A 144 12.75 5.17 1.73
CA ALA A 144 13.05 6.53 2.19
C ALA A 144 11.78 7.40 2.28
N TYR A 145 10.88 7.27 1.30
CA TYR A 145 9.59 7.94 1.33
C TYR A 145 8.73 7.45 2.51
N ALA A 146 8.61 6.13 2.71
CA ALA A 146 7.86 5.57 3.83
C ALA A 146 8.42 6.01 5.19
N GLU A 147 9.74 6.03 5.34
CA GLU A 147 10.41 6.49 6.55
C GLU A 147 10.11 7.97 6.84
N SER A 148 10.13 8.83 5.80
CA SER A 148 9.85 10.26 5.96
C SER A 148 8.40 10.57 6.37
N GLU A 149 7.44 9.71 6.05
CA GLU A 149 6.02 9.88 6.33
C GLU A 149 5.57 9.19 7.63
N ALA A 150 6.36 8.23 8.15
CA ALA A 150 6.01 7.46 9.34
C ALA A 150 6.00 8.32 10.61
N ARG A 151 4.98 8.13 11.45
CA ARG A 151 4.82 8.75 12.78
C ARG A 151 4.94 7.74 13.92
N ILE A 152 5.20 6.48 13.58
CA ILE A 152 5.38 5.37 14.52
C ILE A 152 6.72 4.68 14.28
N PRO A 153 7.31 4.00 15.27
CA PRO A 153 8.48 3.15 15.07
C PRO A 153 8.19 2.06 14.04
N LEU A 154 9.05 1.94 13.03
CA LEU A 154 8.82 1.06 11.89
C LEU A 154 10.11 0.34 11.51
N THR A 155 10.04 -0.99 11.37
CA THR A 155 11.10 -1.77 10.73
C THR A 155 10.78 -1.87 9.25
N ILE A 156 11.59 -1.24 8.40
CA ILE A 156 11.42 -1.29 6.94
C ILE A 156 12.40 -2.30 6.36
N LEU A 157 11.91 -3.23 5.54
CA LEU A 157 12.70 -4.19 4.79
C LEU A 157 12.43 -4.01 3.29
N THR A 158 13.50 -4.04 2.49
CA THR A 158 13.41 -3.87 1.03
C THR A 158 13.73 -5.17 0.30
N ALA A 159 12.95 -5.48 -0.75
CA ALA A 159 13.10 -6.67 -1.57
C ALA A 159 13.14 -6.31 -3.06
N ALA A 160 14.33 -6.35 -3.68
CA ALA A 160 14.51 -6.15 -5.10
C ALA A 160 14.43 -7.49 -5.85
N SER A 161 13.51 -7.61 -6.82
CA SER A 161 13.26 -8.90 -7.48
C SER A 161 14.17 -9.18 -8.69
N ARG A 162 14.86 -8.17 -9.23
CA ARG A 162 15.70 -8.29 -10.43
C ARG A 162 17.16 -7.84 -10.21
N GLU A 163 17.46 -7.35 -9.04
CA GLU A 163 18.77 -6.81 -8.68
C GLU A 163 19.16 -7.25 -7.26
N ALA A 164 20.44 -7.24 -6.96
CA ALA A 164 20.93 -7.45 -5.60
C ALA A 164 20.50 -6.26 -4.71
N GLY A 165 19.98 -6.57 -3.52
CA GLY A 165 19.49 -5.58 -2.55
C GLY A 165 19.63 -6.11 -1.12
N GLU A 166 18.96 -5.47 -0.18
CA GLU A 166 18.89 -5.94 1.21
C GLU A 166 18.35 -7.38 1.28
N LEU A 167 17.22 -7.60 0.58
CA LEU A 167 16.73 -8.93 0.24
C LEU A 167 16.63 -9.03 -1.29
N THR A 168 17.08 -10.14 -1.85
CA THR A 168 17.05 -10.39 -3.29
C THR A 168 16.00 -11.43 -3.61
N GLY A 169 14.96 -11.04 -4.35
CA GLY A 169 13.88 -11.95 -4.74
C GLY A 169 12.49 -11.32 -4.57
N ARG A 170 11.47 -12.08 -4.96
CA ARG A 170 10.06 -11.72 -4.75
C ARG A 170 9.66 -12.01 -3.31
N ILE A 171 8.81 -11.18 -2.72
CA ILE A 171 8.34 -11.35 -1.34
C ILE A 171 7.81 -12.78 -1.07
N PRO A 172 6.98 -13.41 -1.92
CA PRO A 172 6.54 -14.80 -1.69
C PRO A 172 7.70 -15.79 -1.57
N ALA A 173 8.71 -15.70 -2.43
CA ALA A 173 9.89 -16.58 -2.36
C ALA A 173 10.72 -16.35 -1.08
N LEU A 174 10.80 -15.10 -0.62
CA LEU A 174 11.49 -14.77 0.64
C LEU A 174 10.73 -15.28 1.88
N ILE A 175 9.41 -15.36 1.80
CA ILE A 175 8.56 -16.00 2.82
C ILE A 175 8.76 -17.52 2.81
N GLU A 176 8.74 -18.13 1.63
CA GLU A 176 8.89 -19.58 1.46
C GLU A 176 10.24 -20.08 1.96
N SER A 177 11.31 -19.35 1.67
CA SER A 177 12.66 -19.66 2.13
C SER A 177 12.91 -19.32 3.61
N GLY A 178 12.02 -18.61 4.29
CA GLY A 178 12.21 -18.11 5.65
C GLY A 178 13.15 -16.90 5.77
N ALA A 179 13.71 -16.42 4.65
CA ALA A 179 14.66 -15.30 4.64
C ALA A 179 14.04 -14.01 5.18
N LEU A 180 12.75 -13.76 4.89
CA LEU A 180 12.06 -12.58 5.37
C LEU A 180 11.87 -12.60 6.88
N GLU A 181 11.47 -13.73 7.45
CA GLU A 181 11.28 -13.92 8.89
C GLU A 181 12.62 -13.80 9.65
N ALA A 182 13.66 -14.42 9.13
CA ALA A 182 15.02 -14.34 9.69
C ALA A 182 15.52 -12.89 9.72
N LYS A 183 15.34 -12.14 8.62
CA LYS A 183 15.75 -10.74 8.52
C LYS A 183 14.97 -9.84 9.47
N ALA A 184 13.67 -10.07 9.59
CA ALA A 184 12.77 -9.29 10.44
C ALA A 184 12.91 -9.61 11.94
N GLY A 185 13.46 -10.77 12.28
CA GLY A 185 13.44 -11.29 13.65
C GLY A 185 12.01 -11.46 14.20
N ALA A 186 11.10 -11.95 13.36
CA ALA A 186 9.70 -12.20 13.68
C ALA A 186 9.15 -13.32 12.78
N ALA A 187 8.23 -14.13 13.30
CA ALA A 187 7.68 -15.27 12.57
C ALA A 187 6.25 -15.00 12.09
N PHE A 188 5.87 -15.66 11.01
CA PHE A 188 4.48 -15.72 10.56
C PHE A 188 3.75 -16.87 11.27
N THR A 189 3.21 -16.59 12.46
CA THR A 189 2.36 -17.52 13.19
C THR A 189 0.95 -16.94 13.41
N PRO A 190 -0.10 -17.77 13.49
CA PRO A 190 -1.45 -17.29 13.73
C PRO A 190 -1.61 -16.51 15.04
N GLU A 191 -0.82 -16.83 16.05
CA GLU A 191 -0.86 -16.23 17.38
C GLU A 191 -0.27 -14.82 17.37
N SER A 192 0.90 -14.64 16.74
CA SER A 192 1.67 -13.40 16.86
C SER A 192 1.50 -12.46 15.67
N ALA A 193 1.34 -12.98 14.45
CA ALA A 193 1.35 -12.16 13.24
C ALA A 193 -0.05 -11.67 12.83
N ARG A 194 -0.11 -10.42 12.41
CA ARG A 194 -1.23 -9.82 11.65
C ARG A 194 -0.68 -9.28 10.36
N LEU A 195 -1.33 -9.58 9.24
CA LEU A 195 -0.80 -9.29 7.92
C LEU A 195 -1.76 -8.39 7.14
N LEU A 196 -1.19 -7.36 6.55
CA LEU A 196 -1.84 -6.45 5.62
C LEU A 196 -1.10 -6.52 4.29
N LEU A 197 -1.75 -6.93 3.21
CA LEU A 197 -1.15 -7.05 1.88
C LEU A 197 -1.78 -6.04 0.94
N CYS A 198 -0.96 -5.28 0.22
CA CYS A 198 -1.44 -4.42 -0.86
C CYS A 198 -0.46 -4.43 -2.03
N GLY A 199 -0.99 -4.61 -3.25
CA GLY A 199 -0.17 -4.58 -4.46
C GLY A 199 -0.64 -5.48 -5.59
N ASN A 200 0.31 -5.99 -6.36
CA ASN A 200 0.09 -6.82 -7.54
C ASN A 200 -0.74 -8.07 -7.23
N PRO A 201 -1.73 -8.44 -8.09
CA PRO A 201 -2.59 -9.60 -7.88
C PRO A 201 -1.86 -10.93 -7.71
N ASP A 202 -0.78 -11.15 -8.46
CA ASP A 202 0.01 -12.39 -8.35
C ASP A 202 0.72 -12.48 -7.00
N PHE A 203 1.32 -11.37 -6.55
CA PHE A 203 1.91 -11.27 -5.22
C PHE A 203 0.88 -11.57 -4.12
N ILE A 204 -0.32 -10.99 -4.21
CA ILE A 204 -1.41 -11.23 -3.26
C ILE A 204 -1.81 -12.69 -3.25
N ARG A 205 -2.02 -13.30 -4.44
CA ARG A 205 -2.44 -14.71 -4.59
C ARG A 205 -1.41 -15.67 -4.00
N GLU A 206 -0.14 -15.51 -4.38
CA GLU A 206 0.95 -16.37 -3.92
C GLU A 206 1.14 -16.26 -2.40
N THR A 207 1.21 -15.03 -1.87
CA THR A 207 1.34 -14.81 -0.41
C THR A 207 0.18 -15.41 0.36
N ARG A 208 -1.07 -15.23 -0.10
CA ARG A 208 -2.24 -15.84 0.55
C ARG A 208 -2.15 -17.37 0.59
N THR A 209 -1.63 -18.00 -0.45
CA THR A 209 -1.46 -19.46 -0.50
C THR A 209 -0.45 -19.91 0.55
N LEU A 210 0.70 -19.23 0.66
CA LEU A 210 1.71 -19.51 1.68
C LEU A 210 1.19 -19.29 3.10
N MET A 211 0.45 -18.22 3.32
CA MET A 211 -0.12 -17.91 4.64
C MET A 211 -1.20 -18.92 5.04
N LYS A 212 -2.03 -19.35 4.10
CA LYS A 212 -3.05 -20.40 4.36
C LYS A 212 -2.40 -21.71 4.81
N ALA A 213 -1.24 -22.09 4.25
CA ALA A 213 -0.49 -23.28 4.68
C ALA A 213 0.08 -23.17 6.11
N ARG A 214 0.08 -21.95 6.69
CA ARG A 214 0.49 -21.63 8.06
C ARG A 214 -0.69 -21.27 8.96
N ASP A 215 -1.93 -21.63 8.57
CA ASP A 215 -3.20 -21.30 9.26
C ASP A 215 -3.48 -19.80 9.46
N ILE A 216 -2.80 -18.96 8.71
CA ILE A 216 -3.03 -17.50 8.66
C ILE A 216 -4.03 -17.21 7.54
N VAL A 217 -5.26 -16.85 7.91
CA VAL A 217 -6.39 -16.71 6.98
C VAL A 217 -7.09 -15.37 7.12
N SER A 218 -7.82 -14.98 6.07
CA SER A 218 -8.67 -13.78 6.11
C SER A 218 -9.90 -13.99 6.98
N PRO A 219 -10.40 -12.95 7.66
CA PRO A 219 -11.66 -12.99 8.40
C PRO A 219 -12.80 -13.44 7.51
N ARG A 220 -13.70 -14.24 8.05
CA ARG A 220 -14.95 -14.67 7.42
C ARG A 220 -16.11 -14.36 8.37
N LEU A 221 -17.35 -14.41 7.87
CA LEU A 221 -18.55 -14.21 8.66
C LEU A 221 -18.48 -15.01 9.98
N GLY A 222 -18.47 -14.30 11.11
CA GLY A 222 -18.42 -14.89 12.46
C GLY A 222 -17.09 -15.53 12.89
N LYS A 223 -16.01 -15.44 12.05
CA LYS A 223 -14.68 -15.96 12.41
C LYS A 223 -13.62 -14.90 12.24
N PRO A 224 -12.82 -14.60 13.28
CA PRO A 224 -11.67 -13.71 13.14
C PRO A 224 -10.62 -14.33 12.21
N GLY A 225 -9.78 -13.49 11.65
CA GLY A 225 -8.64 -13.91 10.83
C GLY A 225 -7.41 -13.07 11.18
N GLN A 226 -6.33 -13.31 10.47
CA GLN A 226 -5.05 -12.65 10.69
C GLN A 226 -4.56 -11.87 9.46
N LEU A 227 -5.28 -11.99 8.33
CA LEU A 227 -4.81 -11.50 7.03
C LEU A 227 -5.88 -10.65 6.33
N LEU A 228 -5.54 -9.41 5.99
CA LEU A 228 -6.32 -8.55 5.10
C LEU A 228 -5.55 -8.30 3.81
N VAL A 229 -6.28 -8.18 2.72
CA VAL A 229 -5.67 -7.96 1.40
C VAL A 229 -6.43 -6.91 0.61
N GLU A 230 -5.69 -6.13 -0.18
CA GLU A 230 -6.19 -5.26 -1.22
C GLU A 230 -5.38 -5.47 -2.49
N SER A 231 -6.04 -5.87 -3.57
CA SER A 231 -5.40 -6.09 -4.85
C SER A 231 -5.55 -4.83 -5.69
N LEU A 232 -4.45 -4.32 -6.22
CA LEU A 232 -4.45 -3.24 -7.20
C LEU A 232 -4.66 -3.85 -8.58
N TRP A 233 -5.69 -3.33 -9.35
CA TRP A 233 -6.18 -3.82 -10.65
C TRP A 233 -6.63 -5.28 -10.74
#